data_b175de271362e9fb5b600988164feb58
#
_entry.id   b175de271362e9fb5b600988164feb58
#
_cell.length_a   1.000
_cell.length_b   1.000
_cell.length_c   1.000
_cell.angle_alpha   90.00
_cell.angle_beta   90.00
_cell.angle_gamma   90.00
#
_symmetry.space_group_name_H-M   'P 1'
#
loop_
_entity.id
_entity.type
_entity.pdbx_description
1 polymer ?
#
loop_
_entity_poly.entity_id
_entity_poly.type
_entity_poly.pdbx_seq_one_letter_code
_entity_poly.pdbx_strand_id
1 'polypeptide(L)'
;MKTEILRLDNVSLQMSGIMQLERFNLQIFSGEIMGLMALNAHGVSSLVSLLQSNTPVHFGRVYYCEQLVNSHIYSRTTPNEIVVIEQKSHLVNGLTVGDNVFVMSGVERRWLLHTQSFRGRLQELEQAVGVDIPCNRQVEELSLFERCMVELLKAWESGARLVLLWNISHFLAGTD
;
A
#
# COMPACT_ATOMS: atom_id res chain seq x y z
N MET A 1 -20.57 -10.84 7.88
CA MET A 1 -20.71 -9.56 7.14
C MET A 1 -19.31 -9.13 6.71
N LYS A 2 -19.13 -8.63 5.48
CA LYS A 2 -17.85 -8.04 5.05
C LYS A 2 -17.69 -6.69 5.72
N THR A 3 -16.53 -6.41 6.30
CA THR A 3 -16.23 -5.12 6.94
C THR A 3 -15.83 -4.10 5.89
N GLU A 4 -16.44 -2.92 5.91
CA GLU A 4 -16.06 -1.81 5.03
C GLU A 4 -14.69 -1.24 5.45
N ILE A 5 -13.76 -1.15 4.50
CA ILE A 5 -12.43 -0.57 4.72
C ILE A 5 -12.37 0.87 4.24
N LEU A 6 -12.85 1.14 3.03
CA LEU A 6 -12.84 2.48 2.44
C LEU A 6 -14.17 2.75 1.75
N ARG A 7 -14.72 3.94 1.99
CA ARG A 7 -15.85 4.45 1.21
C ARG A 7 -15.65 5.92 0.86
N LEU A 8 -15.73 6.21 -0.41
CA LEU A 8 -15.81 7.55 -0.97
C LEU A 8 -17.26 7.77 -1.40
N ASP A 9 -17.89 8.79 -0.84
CA ASP A 9 -19.30 9.12 -1.08
C ASP A 9 -19.37 10.49 -1.73
N ASN A 10 -19.67 10.50 -3.04
CA ASN A 10 -19.83 11.72 -3.84
C ASN A 10 -18.63 12.67 -3.75
N VAL A 11 -17.41 12.13 -3.75
CA VAL A 11 -16.17 12.88 -3.52
C VAL A 11 -15.76 13.66 -4.76
N SER A 12 -15.51 14.96 -4.55
CA SER A 12 -14.92 15.83 -5.56
C SER A 12 -13.61 16.41 -5.03
N LEU A 13 -12.57 16.35 -5.85
CA LEU A 13 -11.23 16.86 -5.58
C LEU A 13 -10.87 17.91 -6.61
N GLN A 14 -10.35 19.04 -6.13
CA GLN A 14 -9.83 20.11 -6.96
C GLN A 14 -8.37 20.37 -6.59
N MET A 15 -7.48 20.39 -7.57
CA MET A 15 -6.07 20.74 -7.38
C MET A 15 -5.71 21.87 -8.34
N SER A 16 -5.10 22.93 -7.80
CA SER A 16 -4.69 24.10 -8.59
C SER A 16 -5.83 24.69 -9.46
N GLY A 17 -7.07 24.70 -8.93
CA GLY A 17 -8.23 25.21 -9.65
C GLY A 17 -8.84 24.25 -10.69
N ILE A 18 -8.25 23.08 -10.90
CA ILE A 18 -8.71 22.08 -11.87
C ILE A 18 -9.41 20.94 -11.10
N MET A 19 -10.64 20.59 -11.54
CA MET A 19 -11.37 19.45 -11.01
C MET A 19 -10.68 18.17 -11.47
N GLN A 20 -10.27 17.35 -10.51
CA GLN A 20 -9.54 16.09 -10.75
C GLN A 20 -10.45 14.87 -10.58
N LEU A 21 -11.31 14.90 -9.57
CA LEU A 21 -12.39 13.93 -9.36
C LEU A 21 -13.70 14.71 -9.22
N GLU A 22 -14.74 14.21 -9.84
CA GLU A 22 -16.06 14.81 -9.75
C GLU A 22 -17.09 13.77 -9.33
N ARG A 23 -17.72 13.97 -8.19
CA ARG A 23 -18.78 13.12 -7.61
C ARG A 23 -18.43 11.63 -7.64
N PHE A 24 -17.17 11.33 -7.33
CA PHE A 24 -16.64 9.96 -7.39
C PHE A 24 -17.13 9.13 -6.21
N ASN A 25 -17.59 7.92 -6.50
CA ASN A 25 -18.03 6.95 -5.52
C ASN A 25 -17.16 5.70 -5.61
N LEU A 26 -16.72 5.18 -4.47
CA LEU A 26 -15.93 3.97 -4.35
C LEU A 26 -16.26 3.31 -3.02
N GLN A 27 -16.35 1.98 -3.00
CA GLN A 27 -16.51 1.23 -1.77
C GLN A 27 -15.66 -0.04 -1.84
N ILE A 28 -14.86 -0.28 -0.81
CA ILE A 28 -13.94 -1.42 -0.71
C ILE A 28 -14.19 -2.12 0.61
N PHE A 29 -14.35 -3.44 0.55
CA PHE A 29 -14.54 -4.28 1.72
C PHE A 29 -13.32 -5.14 2.01
N SER A 30 -13.21 -5.62 3.25
CA SER A 30 -12.16 -6.55 3.67
C SER A 30 -12.13 -7.80 2.78
N GLY A 31 -10.93 -8.18 2.32
CA GLY A 31 -10.70 -9.32 1.45
C GLY A 31 -11.14 -9.11 0.00
N GLU A 32 -11.40 -7.88 -0.41
CA GLU A 32 -11.77 -7.53 -1.78
C GLU A 32 -10.54 -7.05 -2.57
N ILE A 33 -10.46 -7.49 -3.83
CA ILE A 33 -9.50 -6.97 -4.82
C ILE A 33 -10.31 -6.22 -5.87
N MET A 34 -10.01 -4.93 -6.05
CA MET A 34 -10.71 -4.07 -6.97
C MET A 34 -9.75 -3.48 -8.00
N GLY A 35 -10.08 -3.62 -9.28
CA GLY A 35 -9.40 -2.95 -10.38
C GLY A 35 -10.05 -1.60 -10.69
N LEU A 36 -9.25 -0.53 -10.72
CA LEU A 36 -9.68 0.79 -11.15
C LEU A 36 -9.07 1.09 -12.52
N MET A 37 -9.93 1.33 -13.50
CA MET A 37 -9.52 1.78 -14.82
C MET A 37 -9.97 3.23 -15.03
N ALA A 38 -9.00 4.12 -15.17
CA ALA A 38 -9.28 5.52 -15.43
C ALA A 38 -9.37 5.79 -16.92
N LEU A 39 -10.38 6.56 -17.32
CA LEU A 39 -10.49 7.06 -18.69
C LEU A 39 -9.54 8.24 -18.94
N ASN A 40 -9.04 8.88 -17.88
CA ASN A 40 -8.03 9.93 -17.93
C ASN A 40 -7.01 9.74 -16.79
N ALA A 41 -5.77 10.16 -17.03
CA ALA A 41 -4.67 9.92 -16.09
C ALA A 41 -4.78 10.72 -14.76
N HIS A 42 -5.56 11.80 -14.72
CA HIS A 42 -5.56 12.74 -13.60
C HIS A 42 -6.36 12.24 -12.38
N GLY A 43 -7.47 11.55 -12.59
CA GLY A 43 -8.36 11.10 -11.52
C GLY A 43 -7.69 10.11 -10.57
N VAL A 44 -6.88 9.19 -11.08
CA VAL A 44 -6.26 8.14 -10.26
C VAL A 44 -5.11 8.70 -9.42
N SER A 45 -4.27 9.58 -9.97
CA SER A 45 -3.21 10.24 -9.21
C SER A 45 -3.78 11.08 -8.05
N SER A 46 -4.95 11.69 -8.25
CA SER A 46 -5.64 12.43 -7.20
C SER A 46 -6.24 11.52 -6.13
N LEU A 47 -6.73 10.35 -6.50
CA LEU A 47 -7.14 9.32 -5.55
C LEU A 47 -5.95 8.83 -4.70
N VAL A 48 -4.80 8.56 -5.34
CA VAL A 48 -3.56 8.21 -4.62
C VAL A 48 -3.18 9.31 -3.64
N SER A 49 -3.17 10.58 -4.08
CA SER A 49 -2.87 11.72 -3.22
C SER A 49 -3.85 11.87 -2.05
N LEU A 50 -5.13 11.60 -2.28
CA LEU A 50 -6.14 11.60 -1.22
C LEU A 50 -5.83 10.54 -0.15
N LEU A 51 -5.40 9.36 -0.55
CA LEU A 51 -5.14 8.24 0.35
C LEU A 51 -3.79 8.33 1.06
N GLN A 52 -2.77 8.95 0.43
CA GLN A 52 -1.43 9.09 0.97
C GLN A 52 -1.21 10.38 1.77
N SER A 53 -2.02 11.40 1.54
CA SER A 53 -1.80 12.72 2.11
C SER A 53 -3.09 13.30 2.69
N ASN A 54 -2.95 14.35 3.50
CA ASN A 54 -4.08 15.09 4.05
C ASN A 54 -4.71 16.04 3.01
N THR A 55 -4.88 15.60 1.78
CA THR A 55 -5.53 16.40 0.73
C THR A 55 -7.01 16.57 1.10
N PRO A 56 -7.48 17.81 1.34
CA PRO A 56 -8.87 18.03 1.71
C PRO A 56 -9.79 17.74 0.53
N VAL A 57 -10.89 17.05 0.79
CA VAL A 57 -11.96 16.91 -0.19
C VAL A 57 -12.68 18.25 -0.38
N HIS A 58 -12.95 18.60 -1.62
CA HIS A 58 -13.70 19.82 -1.93
C HIS A 58 -15.18 19.62 -1.65
N PHE A 59 -15.69 18.46 -1.95
CA PHE A 59 -17.07 18.05 -1.70
C PHE A 59 -17.14 16.54 -1.47
N GLY A 60 -18.16 16.07 -0.72
CA GLY A 60 -18.39 14.65 -0.45
C GLY A 60 -17.84 14.20 0.90
N ARG A 61 -17.78 12.88 1.08
CA ARG A 61 -17.39 12.26 2.34
C ARG A 61 -16.44 11.09 2.09
N VAL A 62 -15.44 10.98 2.97
CA VAL A 62 -14.49 9.87 2.98
C VAL A 62 -14.63 9.14 4.30
N TYR A 63 -14.89 7.84 4.22
CA TYR A 63 -14.94 6.97 5.38
C TYR A 63 -13.82 5.93 5.28
N TYR A 64 -13.09 5.76 6.38
CA TYR A 64 -12.09 4.74 6.53
C TYR A 64 -12.41 3.91 7.77
N CYS A 65 -12.54 2.57 7.61
CA CYS A 65 -12.98 1.68 8.68
C CYS A 65 -14.25 2.18 9.38
N GLU A 66 -15.26 2.55 8.57
CA GLU A 66 -16.57 3.08 8.99
C GLU A 66 -16.54 4.45 9.69
N GLN A 67 -15.38 5.07 9.83
CA GLN A 67 -15.24 6.40 10.45
C GLN A 67 -15.10 7.49 9.39
N LEU A 68 -15.82 8.60 9.57
CA LEU A 68 -15.68 9.77 8.72
C LEU A 68 -14.33 10.45 8.95
N VAL A 69 -13.52 10.52 7.91
CA VAL A 69 -12.13 11.04 7.98
C VAL A 69 -11.89 12.27 7.11
N ASN A 70 -12.62 12.45 6.01
CA ASN A 70 -12.47 13.55 5.05
C ASN A 70 -10.99 13.95 4.82
N SER A 71 -10.63 15.20 5.21
CA SER A 71 -9.27 15.72 5.05
C SER A 71 -8.25 15.17 6.04
N HIS A 72 -8.63 14.24 6.91
CA HIS A 72 -7.78 13.75 7.99
C HIS A 72 -7.55 12.24 7.92
N ILE A 73 -7.68 11.63 6.74
CA ILE A 73 -7.50 10.20 6.59
C ILE A 73 -6.13 9.75 7.12
N TYR A 74 -5.07 10.46 6.72
CA TYR A 74 -3.70 10.13 7.13
C TYR A 74 -3.43 10.35 8.62
N SER A 75 -4.06 11.36 9.24
CA SER A 75 -3.86 11.63 10.67
C SER A 75 -4.66 10.72 11.60
N ARG A 76 -5.65 10.00 11.06
CA ARG A 76 -6.49 9.06 11.83
C ARG A 76 -6.11 7.60 11.61
N THR A 77 -5.31 7.30 10.59
CA THR A 77 -4.73 5.97 10.39
C THR A 77 -3.44 5.84 11.18
N THR A 78 -3.16 4.66 11.67
CA THR A 78 -1.81 4.35 12.12
C THR A 78 -0.86 4.38 10.91
N PRO A 79 0.40 4.76 11.11
CA PRO A 79 1.39 4.63 10.04
C PRO A 79 1.32 3.23 9.43
N ASN A 80 1.32 3.14 8.10
CA ASN A 80 1.29 1.90 7.33
C ASN A 80 -0.07 1.17 7.22
N GLU A 81 -1.17 1.68 7.76
CA GLU A 81 -2.49 1.06 7.51
C GLU A 81 -2.95 1.19 6.05
N ILE A 82 -2.56 2.28 5.38
CA ILE A 82 -2.78 2.47 3.93
C ILE A 82 -1.42 2.55 3.27
N VAL A 83 -1.09 1.57 2.44
CA VAL A 83 0.18 1.49 1.72
C VAL A 83 -0.06 1.64 0.24
N VAL A 84 0.74 2.49 -0.42
CA VAL A 84 0.77 2.61 -1.87
C VAL A 84 2.08 2.04 -2.38
N ILE A 85 1.99 1.06 -3.28
CA ILE A 85 3.12 0.45 -3.97
C ILE A 85 3.09 0.97 -5.41
N GLU A 86 4.16 1.63 -5.81
CA GLU A 86 4.30 2.26 -7.11
C GLU A 86 5.58 1.81 -7.82
N GLN A 87 5.73 2.18 -9.08
CA GLN A 87 6.90 1.80 -9.88
C GLN A 87 8.24 2.16 -9.21
N LYS A 88 8.30 3.30 -8.51
CA LYS A 88 9.46 3.65 -7.70
C LYS A 88 9.36 2.95 -6.36
N SER A 89 10.21 1.95 -6.16
CA SER A 89 10.25 1.19 -4.93
C SER A 89 10.66 2.05 -3.72
N HIS A 90 9.99 1.82 -2.58
CA HIS A 90 10.29 2.42 -1.28
C HIS A 90 11.17 1.52 -0.40
N LEU A 91 11.76 0.48 -0.98
CA LEU A 91 12.74 -0.35 -0.28
C LEU A 91 14.02 0.42 -0.04
N VAL A 92 14.62 0.20 1.12
CA VAL A 92 15.86 0.85 1.53
C VAL A 92 17.03 0.11 0.91
N ASN A 93 17.77 0.78 0.04
CA ASN A 93 18.98 0.24 -0.56
C ASN A 93 20.06 -0.01 0.51
N GLY A 94 20.91 -1.00 0.28
CA GLY A 94 21.93 -1.42 1.25
C GLY A 94 21.39 -2.29 2.39
N LEU A 95 20.09 -2.58 2.40
CA LEU A 95 19.48 -3.50 3.34
C LEU A 95 19.03 -4.79 2.65
N THR A 96 18.97 -5.87 3.43
CA THR A 96 18.45 -7.15 2.94
C THR A 96 16.92 -7.14 2.79
N VAL A 97 16.38 -8.15 2.13
CA VAL A 97 14.94 -8.40 2.06
C VAL A 97 14.34 -8.47 3.46
N GLY A 98 14.94 -9.26 4.35
CA GLY A 98 14.45 -9.39 5.73
C GLY A 98 14.45 -8.06 6.47
N ASP A 99 15.54 -7.27 6.37
CA ASP A 99 15.60 -5.96 7.01
C ASP A 99 14.51 -5.02 6.50
N ASN A 100 14.26 -5.01 5.20
CA ASN A 100 13.22 -4.17 4.60
C ASN A 100 11.81 -4.56 5.02
N VAL A 101 11.50 -5.86 5.08
CA VAL A 101 10.16 -6.34 5.48
C VAL A 101 9.87 -5.97 6.93
N PHE A 102 10.85 -6.11 7.82
CA PHE A 102 10.63 -5.95 9.26
C PHE A 102 10.98 -4.55 9.81
N VAL A 103 11.56 -3.66 9.01
CA VAL A 103 11.95 -2.30 9.46
C VAL A 103 10.79 -1.48 10.03
N MET A 104 9.59 -1.69 9.55
CA MET A 104 8.38 -0.98 9.98
C MET A 104 7.47 -1.81 10.89
N SER A 105 7.78 -3.07 11.12
CA SER A 105 7.05 -3.87 12.09
C SER A 105 7.34 -3.31 13.48
N GLY A 106 6.30 -2.93 14.25
CA GLY A 106 6.44 -2.41 15.63
C GLY A 106 7.17 -3.34 16.61
N VAL A 107 7.87 -4.33 16.10
CA VAL A 107 8.77 -5.25 16.80
C VAL A 107 10.13 -4.61 17.08
N GLU A 108 10.19 -3.27 17.10
CA GLU A 108 11.38 -2.41 17.21
C GLU A 108 12.37 -2.76 18.32
N ARG A 109 12.02 -3.63 19.26
CA ARG A 109 12.92 -4.07 20.33
C ARG A 109 13.38 -5.52 20.22
N ARG A 110 12.91 -6.28 19.26
CA ARG A 110 13.23 -7.72 19.14
C ARG A 110 14.23 -8.07 18.04
N TRP A 111 14.49 -7.17 17.09
CA TRP A 111 15.42 -7.42 15.99
C TRP A 111 16.87 -7.74 16.44
N LEU A 112 17.23 -7.30 17.62
CA LEU A 112 18.53 -7.64 18.21
C LEU A 112 18.66 -9.09 18.70
N LEU A 113 17.59 -9.88 18.71
CA LEU A 113 17.59 -11.12 19.48
C LEU A 113 17.49 -12.42 18.69
N HIS A 114 16.89 -12.52 17.49
CA HIS A 114 16.83 -13.82 16.79
C HIS A 114 16.59 -13.74 15.27
N THR A 115 17.64 -13.84 14.50
CA THR A 115 17.63 -14.05 13.02
C THR A 115 16.76 -15.26 12.59
N GLN A 116 16.63 -16.29 13.41
CA GLN A 116 15.81 -17.47 13.11
C GLN A 116 14.31 -17.19 13.19
N SER A 117 13.87 -16.34 14.11
CA SER A 117 12.45 -15.98 14.23
C SER A 117 11.94 -15.20 13.01
N PHE A 118 12.77 -14.31 12.48
CA PHE A 118 12.42 -13.54 11.27
C PHE A 118 12.37 -14.41 10.01
N ARG A 119 13.26 -15.38 9.89
CA ARG A 119 13.24 -16.33 8.75
C ARG A 119 11.95 -17.13 8.71
N GLY A 120 11.52 -17.68 9.86
CA GLY A 120 10.27 -18.42 9.93
C GLY A 120 9.07 -17.55 9.58
N ARG A 121 9.01 -16.35 10.10
CA ARG A 121 7.93 -15.39 9.81
C ARG A 121 7.90 -14.96 8.35
N LEU A 122 9.07 -14.65 7.76
CA LEU A 122 9.15 -14.31 6.35
C LEU A 122 8.69 -15.48 5.48
N GLN A 123 9.10 -16.69 5.79
CA GLN A 123 8.70 -17.89 5.06
C GLN A 123 7.18 -18.12 5.10
N GLU A 124 6.52 -17.86 6.23
CA GLU A 124 5.05 -17.89 6.32
C GLU A 124 4.40 -16.88 5.37
N LEU A 125 4.92 -15.64 5.34
CA LEU A 125 4.42 -14.58 4.47
C LEU A 125 4.65 -14.92 2.98
N GLU A 126 5.82 -15.41 2.64
CA GLU A 126 6.20 -15.83 1.28
C GLU A 126 5.29 -16.96 0.78
N GLN A 127 5.03 -17.96 1.61
CA GLN A 127 4.11 -19.06 1.28
C GLN A 127 2.68 -18.53 1.04
N ALA A 128 2.22 -17.58 1.83
CA ALA A 128 0.89 -17.01 1.67
C ALA A 128 0.73 -16.21 0.37
N VAL A 129 1.82 -15.62 -0.14
CA VAL A 129 1.85 -14.84 -1.38
C VAL A 129 2.29 -15.69 -2.59
N GLY A 130 2.88 -16.85 -2.35
CA GLY A 130 3.37 -17.75 -3.40
C GLY A 130 4.70 -17.32 -4.01
N VAL A 131 5.58 -16.69 -3.22
CA VAL A 131 6.93 -16.28 -3.62
C VAL A 131 7.98 -16.93 -2.73
N ASP A 132 9.20 -17.02 -3.24
CA ASP A 132 10.38 -17.49 -2.49
C ASP A 132 11.55 -16.55 -2.79
N ILE A 133 11.82 -15.64 -1.86
CA ILE A 133 12.86 -14.61 -2.00
C ILE A 133 13.79 -14.69 -0.78
N PRO A 134 15.07 -15.09 -0.96
CA PRO A 134 15.98 -15.29 0.17
C PRO A 134 16.08 -14.04 1.06
N CYS A 135 15.82 -14.20 2.34
CA CYS A 135 15.76 -13.13 3.35
C CYS A 135 17.08 -12.32 3.44
N ASN A 136 18.22 -12.93 3.15
CA ASN A 136 19.55 -12.31 3.20
C ASN A 136 19.98 -11.67 1.86
N ARG A 137 19.16 -11.75 0.82
CA ARG A 137 19.44 -11.14 -0.47
C ARG A 137 19.33 -9.63 -0.39
N GLN A 138 20.23 -8.92 -1.06
CA GLN A 138 20.19 -7.46 -1.13
C GLN A 138 19.07 -7.01 -2.06
N VAL A 139 18.35 -5.93 -1.70
CA VAL A 139 17.22 -5.45 -2.52
C VAL A 139 17.63 -4.93 -3.88
N GLU A 140 18.89 -4.50 -4.05
CA GLU A 140 19.46 -4.08 -5.32
C GLU A 140 19.57 -5.21 -6.35
N GLU A 141 19.69 -6.44 -5.88
CA GLU A 141 19.82 -7.65 -6.71
C GLU A 141 18.45 -8.18 -7.19
N LEU A 142 17.36 -7.62 -6.67
CA LEU A 142 16.00 -8.03 -6.97
C LEU A 142 15.54 -7.47 -8.32
N SER A 143 14.83 -8.31 -9.09
CA SER A 143 14.03 -7.86 -10.22
C SER A 143 12.93 -6.88 -9.77
N LEU A 144 12.34 -6.16 -10.71
CA LEU A 144 11.22 -5.26 -10.41
C LEU A 144 10.04 -6.00 -9.77
N PHE A 145 9.74 -7.21 -10.28
CA PHE A 145 8.68 -8.05 -9.73
C PHE A 145 8.98 -8.46 -8.28
N GLU A 146 10.19 -8.96 -8.00
CA GLU A 146 10.60 -9.33 -6.65
C GLU A 146 10.54 -8.14 -5.68
N ARG A 147 10.96 -6.94 -6.12
CA ARG A 147 10.83 -5.72 -5.31
C ARG A 147 9.37 -5.41 -4.96
N CYS A 148 8.47 -5.54 -5.93
CA CYS A 148 7.03 -5.37 -5.68
C CYS A 148 6.52 -6.39 -4.64
N MET A 149 6.95 -7.64 -4.75
CA MET A 149 6.59 -8.68 -3.77
C MET A 149 7.14 -8.37 -2.38
N VAL A 150 8.37 -7.91 -2.26
CA VAL A 150 8.96 -7.51 -0.96
C VAL A 150 8.19 -6.32 -0.36
N GLU A 151 7.74 -5.36 -1.16
CA GLU A 151 6.88 -4.27 -0.67
C GLU A 151 5.52 -4.75 -0.20
N LEU A 152 4.93 -5.74 -0.87
CA LEU A 152 3.69 -6.38 -0.41
C LEU A 152 3.89 -7.12 0.92
N LEU A 153 4.99 -7.87 1.06
CA LEU A 153 5.34 -8.55 2.31
C LEU A 153 5.56 -7.55 3.45
N LYS A 154 6.25 -6.44 3.17
CA LYS A 154 6.45 -5.32 4.10
C LYS A 154 5.12 -4.68 4.52
N ALA A 155 4.23 -4.41 3.56
CA ALA A 155 2.90 -3.87 3.84
C ALA A 155 2.08 -4.81 4.74
N TRP A 156 2.12 -6.11 4.43
CA TRP A 156 1.42 -7.12 5.24
C TRP A 156 1.97 -7.18 6.66
N GLU A 157 3.29 -7.30 6.81
CA GLU A 157 3.93 -7.37 8.14
C GLU A 157 3.71 -6.12 8.97
N SER A 158 3.62 -4.94 8.33
CA SER A 158 3.30 -3.69 9.01
C SER A 158 1.83 -3.55 9.40
N GLY A 159 0.97 -4.50 9.03
CA GLY A 159 -0.45 -4.50 9.37
C GLY A 159 -1.32 -3.65 8.42
N ALA A 160 -0.88 -3.47 7.18
CA ALA A 160 -1.66 -2.72 6.18
C ALA A 160 -3.06 -3.32 6.00
N ARG A 161 -4.07 -2.47 6.05
CA ARG A 161 -5.49 -2.82 5.84
C ARG A 161 -5.95 -2.52 4.42
N LEU A 162 -5.30 -1.58 3.77
CA LEU A 162 -5.53 -1.21 2.37
C LEU A 162 -4.20 -1.08 1.65
N VAL A 163 -4.03 -1.83 0.58
CA VAL A 163 -2.87 -1.72 -0.32
C VAL A 163 -3.35 -1.26 -1.68
N LEU A 164 -2.75 -0.19 -2.17
CA LEU A 164 -3.00 0.36 -3.49
C LEU A 164 -1.80 0.07 -4.40
N LEU A 165 -2.02 -0.72 -5.45
CA LEU A 165 -1.01 -0.99 -6.47
C LEU A 165 -1.17 0.04 -7.60
N TRP A 166 -0.21 0.95 -7.72
CA TRP A 166 -0.27 2.07 -8.66
C TRP A 166 0.76 1.91 -9.78
N ASN A 167 0.29 1.93 -11.03
CA ASN A 167 1.14 1.90 -12.22
C ASN A 167 2.15 0.73 -12.23
N ILE A 168 1.66 -0.46 -11.89
CA ILE A 168 2.48 -1.68 -11.70
C ILE A 168 2.77 -2.44 -13.01
N SER A 169 2.33 -1.94 -14.15
CA SER A 169 2.49 -2.62 -15.46
C SER A 169 3.94 -3.00 -15.77
N HIS A 170 4.90 -2.19 -15.31
CA HIS A 170 6.32 -2.48 -15.50
C HIS A 170 6.83 -3.65 -14.65
N PHE A 171 6.17 -3.98 -13.55
CA PHE A 171 6.54 -5.15 -12.74
C PHE A 171 6.17 -6.47 -13.41
N LEU A 172 5.15 -6.43 -14.29
CA LEU A 172 4.63 -7.61 -14.99
C LEU A 172 5.30 -7.83 -16.35
N ALA A 173 6.00 -6.83 -16.88
CA ALA A 173 6.61 -6.88 -18.22
C ALA A 173 7.91 -7.73 -18.29
N GLY A 174 8.36 -8.35 -17.21
CA GLY A 174 9.58 -9.16 -17.13
C GLY A 174 9.35 -10.62 -16.75
N THR A 175 8.14 -11.13 -16.86
CA THR A 175 7.78 -12.51 -16.48
C THR A 175 7.62 -13.46 -17.67
N ASP A 176 8.30 -13.20 -18.79
CA ASP A 176 8.41 -14.15 -19.93
C ASP A 176 9.61 -15.06 -19.79
#